data_573b4127e987340f01b03f6975365581
#
_entry.id   573b4127e987340f01b03f6975365581
#
_cell.length_a   1.000
_cell.length_b   1.000
_cell.length_c   1.000
_cell.angle_alpha   90.00
_cell.angle_beta   90.00
_cell.angle_gamma   90.00
#
_symmetry.space_group_name_H-M   'P 1'
#
loop_
_entity.id
_entity.type
_entity.pdbx_description
1 polymer ?
#
loop_
_entity_poly.entity_id
_entity_poly.type
_entity_poly.pdbx_seq_one_letter_code
_entity_poly.pdbx_strand_id
1 'polypeptide(L)'
;VKKWLKIGGGVILAVILAFVGVSAWLGYSMTRNERVPVEGDPGELDLAYEDVSFPSAADDLTLRGWFLPVEDSDRVIVMVHGAGANRADASNGMLDIAAGLVQNGFNVLTFDLRGCGESEGDMVSGGYFEKRDLEGAVAYLKERGFDRIGVLGFSLGAVTSLLAAPEDPDIDAIVSDSSFADLNDIMKPEFHARTKAPGFFLTPILLLIKVMYGVDFPAIRPIGKVADIAPRPVFFIHGEADETIPVAHAQRLYEAADNPADELWTVPGAGHTQAYNTGPEEYLERVTAFFDAAL
;
A
#
# COMPACT_ATOMS: atom_id res chain seq x y z
N VAL A 1 -43.41 32.42 18.97
CA VAL A 1 -43.03 30.99 19.03
C VAL A 1 -42.75 30.45 17.65
N LYS A 2 -43.68 30.47 16.67
CA LYS A 2 -43.53 29.90 15.30
C LYS A 2 -42.33 30.51 14.51
N LYS A 3 -42.04 31.83 14.69
CA LYS A 3 -40.89 32.50 14.01
C LYS A 3 -39.55 31.98 14.53
N TRP A 4 -39.42 31.86 15.85
CA TRP A 4 -38.18 31.34 16.49
C TRP A 4 -37.95 29.86 16.17
N LEU A 5 -39.02 29.05 16.07
CA LEU A 5 -38.90 27.64 15.63
C LEU A 5 -38.42 27.54 14.18
N LYS A 6 -38.89 28.43 13.28
CA LYS A 6 -38.41 28.47 11.89
C LYS A 6 -36.94 28.92 11.79
N ILE A 7 -36.54 29.91 12.58
CA ILE A 7 -35.16 30.38 12.63
C ILE A 7 -34.25 29.25 13.20
N GLY A 8 -34.65 28.62 14.30
CA GLY A 8 -33.92 27.50 14.88
C GLY A 8 -33.79 26.33 13.92
N GLY A 9 -34.88 25.96 13.22
CA GLY A 9 -34.84 24.93 12.20
C GLY A 9 -33.91 25.27 11.02
N GLY A 10 -33.91 26.52 10.58
CA GLY A 10 -33.01 27.01 9.53
C GLY A 10 -31.53 26.95 9.92
N VAL A 11 -31.22 27.32 11.17
CA VAL A 11 -29.85 27.26 11.71
C VAL A 11 -29.36 25.80 11.81
N ILE A 12 -30.20 24.89 12.32
CA ILE A 12 -29.89 23.46 12.41
C ILE A 12 -29.62 22.89 11.02
N LEU A 13 -30.47 23.20 10.05
CA LEU A 13 -30.28 22.74 8.67
C LEU A 13 -28.99 23.27 8.08
N ALA A 14 -28.66 24.54 8.29
CA ALA A 14 -27.40 25.12 7.81
C ALA A 14 -26.17 24.45 8.43
N VAL A 15 -26.21 24.11 9.73
CA VAL A 15 -25.13 23.38 10.42
C VAL A 15 -24.99 21.96 9.85
N ILE A 16 -26.09 21.26 9.60
CA ILE A 16 -26.07 19.93 9.00
C ILE A 16 -25.46 19.99 7.58
N LEU A 17 -25.90 20.94 6.76
CA LEU A 17 -25.38 21.11 5.40
C LEU A 17 -23.89 21.45 5.39
N ALA A 18 -23.46 22.32 6.30
CA ALA A 18 -22.03 22.64 6.45
C ALA A 18 -21.22 21.42 6.89
N PHE A 19 -21.73 20.61 7.83
CA PHE A 19 -21.09 19.38 8.27
C PHE A 19 -20.96 18.36 7.14
N VAL A 20 -22.04 18.14 6.37
CA VAL A 20 -22.01 17.26 5.20
C VAL A 20 -21.03 17.77 4.13
N GLY A 21 -21.04 19.08 3.85
CA GLY A 21 -20.13 19.68 2.89
C GLY A 21 -18.65 19.53 3.28
N VAL A 22 -18.33 19.77 4.56
CA VAL A 22 -16.96 19.55 5.08
C VAL A 22 -16.57 18.08 5.01
N SER A 23 -17.48 17.18 5.39
CA SER A 23 -17.21 15.73 5.33
C SER A 23 -17.00 15.25 3.90
N ALA A 24 -17.77 15.77 2.94
CA ALA A 24 -17.61 15.47 1.52
C ALA A 24 -16.25 15.96 0.99
N TRP A 25 -15.87 17.19 1.36
CA TRP A 25 -14.58 17.75 0.97
C TRP A 25 -13.40 16.96 1.58
N LEU A 26 -13.49 16.60 2.87
CA LEU A 26 -12.50 15.76 3.51
C LEU A 26 -12.39 14.39 2.83
N GLY A 27 -13.53 13.75 2.55
CA GLY A 27 -13.55 12.48 1.85
C GLY A 27 -12.91 12.58 0.47
N TYR A 28 -13.23 13.62 -0.28
CA TYR A 28 -12.58 13.88 -1.57
C TYR A 28 -11.07 14.04 -1.41
N SER A 29 -10.60 14.86 -0.47
CA SER A 29 -9.17 15.11 -0.27
C SER A 29 -8.39 13.89 0.27
N MET A 30 -9.06 13.02 1.03
CA MET A 30 -8.46 11.79 1.55
C MET A 30 -8.40 10.66 0.53
N THR A 31 -9.24 10.72 -0.49
CA THR A 31 -9.36 9.68 -1.51
C THR A 31 -8.78 10.09 -2.86
N ARG A 32 -8.08 11.21 -2.94
CA ARG A 32 -7.44 11.70 -4.17
C ARG A 32 -5.99 12.07 -3.88
N ASN A 33 -5.09 11.55 -4.68
CA ASN A 33 -3.70 11.97 -4.70
C ASN A 33 -3.44 12.80 -5.95
N GLU A 34 -2.49 13.71 -5.87
CA GLU A 34 -1.88 14.30 -7.05
C GLU A 34 -1.07 13.20 -7.75
N ARG A 35 -1.26 13.04 -9.06
CA ARG A 35 -0.49 12.08 -9.84
C ARG A 35 0.93 12.58 -10.00
N VAL A 36 1.87 11.78 -9.53
CA VAL A 36 3.30 12.01 -9.76
C VAL A 36 3.64 11.41 -11.14
N PRO A 37 4.24 12.19 -12.06
CA PRO A 37 4.74 11.66 -13.34
C PRO A 37 5.72 10.52 -13.12
N VAL A 38 5.68 9.52 -13.98
CA VAL A 38 6.69 8.45 -13.98
C VAL A 38 7.96 9.02 -14.59
N GLU A 39 9.02 9.11 -13.82
CA GLU A 39 10.32 9.63 -14.22
C GLU A 39 11.35 8.51 -14.21
N GLY A 40 12.10 8.34 -15.31
CA GLY A 40 13.02 7.22 -15.52
C GLY A 40 12.31 5.94 -15.94
N ASP A 41 13.08 4.97 -16.39
CA ASP A 41 12.62 3.62 -16.75
C ASP A 41 13.74 2.59 -16.52
N PRO A 42 13.44 1.27 -16.51
CA PRO A 42 14.46 0.23 -16.29
C PRO A 42 15.60 0.22 -17.31
N GLY A 43 15.38 0.75 -18.52
CA GLY A 43 16.43 0.85 -19.55
C GLY A 43 17.54 1.82 -19.19
N GLU A 44 17.31 2.80 -18.29
CA GLU A 44 18.38 3.67 -17.76
C GLU A 44 19.41 2.90 -16.90
N LEU A 45 19.02 1.71 -16.42
CA LEU A 45 19.87 0.78 -15.68
C LEU A 45 20.32 -0.42 -16.53
N ASP A 46 20.23 -0.31 -17.88
CA ASP A 46 20.55 -1.37 -18.82
C ASP A 46 19.72 -2.66 -18.62
N LEU A 47 18.51 -2.56 -18.03
CA LEU A 47 17.62 -3.70 -17.83
C LEU A 47 16.67 -3.86 -19.03
N ALA A 48 16.50 -5.12 -19.44
CA ALA A 48 15.43 -5.47 -20.38
C ALA A 48 14.07 -5.38 -19.68
N TYR A 49 13.08 -4.78 -20.31
CA TYR A 49 11.72 -4.72 -19.77
C TYR A 49 10.66 -4.67 -20.87
N GLU A 50 9.43 -4.99 -20.48
CA GLU A 50 8.23 -4.92 -21.30
C GLU A 50 7.27 -3.91 -20.65
N ASP A 51 6.73 -2.97 -21.44
CA ASP A 51 5.55 -2.21 -21.01
C ASP A 51 4.35 -3.15 -20.95
N VAL A 52 3.69 -3.22 -19.81
CA VAL A 52 2.56 -4.11 -19.61
C VAL A 52 1.32 -3.35 -19.15
N SER A 53 0.17 -3.94 -19.45
CA SER A 53 -1.11 -3.46 -18.93
C SER A 53 -2.02 -4.63 -18.61
N PHE A 54 -2.74 -4.54 -17.49
CA PHE A 54 -3.65 -5.56 -17.02
C PHE A 54 -4.80 -4.93 -16.24
N PRO A 55 -5.95 -5.62 -16.10
CA PRO A 55 -7.07 -5.12 -15.33
C PRO A 55 -6.83 -5.21 -13.83
N SER A 56 -7.39 -4.31 -13.04
CA SER A 56 -7.65 -4.53 -11.63
C SER A 56 -8.69 -5.65 -11.46
N ALA A 57 -8.56 -6.50 -10.42
CA ALA A 57 -9.32 -7.76 -10.33
C ALA A 57 -10.86 -7.62 -10.31
N ALA A 58 -11.39 -6.55 -9.71
CA ALA A 58 -12.84 -6.41 -9.53
C ALA A 58 -13.38 -5.07 -10.02
N ASP A 59 -12.54 -4.27 -10.66
CA ASP A 59 -12.89 -2.94 -11.13
C ASP A 59 -12.55 -2.82 -12.63
N ASP A 60 -13.31 -2.05 -13.37
CA ASP A 60 -13.05 -1.78 -14.79
C ASP A 60 -11.96 -0.69 -14.93
N LEU A 61 -10.76 -1.00 -14.45
CA LEU A 61 -9.59 -0.12 -14.47
C LEU A 61 -8.42 -0.85 -15.11
N THR A 62 -7.74 -0.18 -16.03
CA THR A 62 -6.47 -0.64 -16.62
C THR A 62 -5.30 -0.13 -15.80
N LEU A 63 -4.46 -1.05 -15.34
CA LEU A 63 -3.22 -0.74 -14.65
C LEU A 63 -2.05 -0.79 -15.62
N ARG A 64 -1.03 0.01 -15.37
CA ARG A 64 0.19 0.12 -16.17
C ARG A 64 1.39 -0.27 -15.35
N GLY A 65 2.34 -0.97 -15.97
CA GLY A 65 3.53 -1.45 -15.29
C GLY A 65 4.66 -1.79 -16.24
N TRP A 66 5.74 -2.26 -15.64
CA TRP A 66 6.89 -2.84 -16.34
C TRP A 66 7.13 -4.26 -15.83
N PHE A 67 7.30 -5.18 -16.78
CA PHE A 67 7.74 -6.52 -16.49
C PHE A 67 9.21 -6.67 -16.92
N LEU A 68 10.06 -7.05 -15.98
CA LEU A 68 11.49 -7.25 -16.17
C LEU A 68 11.76 -8.76 -16.19
N PRO A 69 11.96 -9.35 -17.37
CA PRO A 69 12.15 -10.79 -17.50
C PRO A 69 13.57 -11.24 -17.10
N VAL A 70 13.65 -12.43 -16.51
CA VAL A 70 14.89 -13.17 -16.30
C VAL A 70 14.76 -14.52 -17.01
N GLU A 71 15.74 -14.82 -17.86
CA GLU A 71 15.75 -16.09 -18.64
C GLU A 71 15.81 -17.29 -17.68
N ASP A 72 15.05 -18.33 -17.97
CA ASP A 72 14.99 -19.59 -17.22
C ASP A 72 14.53 -19.46 -15.74
N SER A 73 13.90 -18.35 -15.35
CA SER A 73 13.35 -18.16 -14.00
C SER A 73 11.83 -18.30 -13.99
N ASP A 74 11.32 -19.12 -13.07
CA ASP A 74 9.88 -19.31 -12.81
C ASP A 74 9.40 -18.50 -11.58
N ARG A 75 10.30 -17.73 -10.96
CA ARG A 75 10.02 -16.88 -9.79
C ARG A 75 9.82 -15.45 -10.20
N VAL A 76 8.83 -14.78 -9.60
CA VAL A 76 8.54 -13.36 -9.88
C VAL A 76 8.22 -12.60 -8.61
N ILE A 77 8.73 -11.37 -8.51
CA ILE A 77 8.42 -10.45 -7.43
C ILE A 77 7.57 -9.31 -7.96
N VAL A 78 6.39 -9.12 -7.36
CA VAL A 78 5.55 -7.96 -7.60
C VAL A 78 5.97 -6.84 -6.64
N MET A 79 6.42 -5.71 -7.18
CA MET A 79 6.78 -4.55 -6.38
C MET A 79 5.63 -3.54 -6.36
N VAL A 80 5.21 -3.14 -5.15
CA VAL A 80 4.04 -2.27 -4.94
C VAL A 80 4.46 -0.99 -4.21
N HIS A 81 4.34 0.14 -4.88
CA HIS A 81 4.78 1.45 -4.39
C HIS A 81 3.91 2.02 -3.26
N GLY A 82 4.41 3.06 -2.60
CA GLY A 82 3.74 3.80 -1.53
C GLY A 82 2.70 4.82 -2.02
N ALA A 83 2.02 5.47 -1.07
CA ALA A 83 1.06 6.53 -1.36
C ALA A 83 1.74 7.74 -2.01
N GLY A 84 1.11 8.31 -3.05
CA GLY A 84 1.64 9.49 -3.75
C GLY A 84 2.92 9.23 -4.56
N ALA A 85 3.21 7.97 -4.86
CA ALA A 85 4.34 7.51 -5.66
C ALA A 85 3.86 6.79 -6.93
N ASN A 86 4.77 6.13 -7.64
CA ASN A 86 4.52 5.32 -8.82
C ASN A 86 5.56 4.20 -8.95
N ARG A 87 5.47 3.41 -10.02
CA ARG A 87 6.35 2.25 -10.29
C ARG A 87 7.85 2.56 -10.42
N ALA A 88 8.23 3.85 -10.51
CA ALA A 88 9.61 4.32 -10.62
C ALA A 88 10.05 5.15 -9.42
N ASP A 89 9.42 5.01 -8.24
CA ASP A 89 9.69 5.83 -7.07
C ASP A 89 11.18 5.83 -6.67
N ALA A 90 11.87 6.90 -7.05
CA ALA A 90 13.28 7.08 -6.74
C ALA A 90 13.54 7.35 -5.24
N SER A 91 12.51 7.77 -4.49
CA SER A 91 12.69 8.14 -3.08
C SER A 91 13.04 6.95 -2.18
N ASN A 92 12.62 5.75 -2.57
CA ASN A 92 12.92 4.49 -1.87
C ASN A 92 13.80 3.53 -2.69
N GLY A 93 14.31 3.97 -3.86
CA GLY A 93 15.21 3.16 -4.69
C GLY A 93 14.49 2.05 -5.49
N MET A 94 13.23 2.26 -5.88
CA MET A 94 12.37 1.26 -6.52
C MET A 94 13.05 0.56 -7.71
N LEU A 95 13.64 1.32 -8.64
CA LEU A 95 14.31 0.75 -9.82
C LEU A 95 15.63 0.05 -9.47
N ASP A 96 16.40 0.58 -8.51
CA ASP A 96 17.64 -0.04 -8.05
C ASP A 96 17.37 -1.38 -7.34
N ILE A 97 16.30 -1.44 -6.55
CA ILE A 97 15.85 -2.69 -5.92
C ILE A 97 15.40 -3.69 -6.99
N ALA A 98 14.63 -3.24 -7.99
CA ALA A 98 14.23 -4.10 -9.11
C ALA A 98 15.45 -4.66 -9.86
N ALA A 99 16.48 -3.81 -10.11
CA ALA A 99 17.74 -4.24 -10.72
C ALA A 99 18.44 -5.30 -9.88
N GLY A 100 18.52 -5.10 -8.56
CA GLY A 100 19.09 -6.06 -7.63
C GLY A 100 18.36 -7.40 -7.64
N LEU A 101 17.02 -7.40 -7.66
CA LEU A 101 16.21 -8.61 -7.74
C LEU A 101 16.43 -9.35 -9.07
N VAL A 102 16.45 -8.64 -10.20
CA VAL A 102 16.75 -9.21 -11.53
C VAL A 102 18.14 -9.87 -11.55
N GLN A 103 19.17 -9.19 -11.00
CA GLN A 103 20.53 -9.74 -10.89
C GLN A 103 20.60 -11.01 -10.01
N ASN A 104 19.65 -11.16 -9.08
CA ASN A 104 19.53 -12.36 -8.23
C ASN A 104 18.54 -13.40 -8.80
N GLY A 105 18.13 -13.27 -10.07
CA GLY A 105 17.38 -14.30 -10.77
C GLY A 105 15.87 -14.28 -10.55
N PHE A 106 15.31 -13.16 -10.10
CA PHE A 106 13.85 -12.97 -10.02
C PHE A 106 13.35 -12.14 -11.19
N ASN A 107 12.29 -12.60 -11.89
CA ASN A 107 11.49 -11.69 -12.69
C ASN A 107 10.88 -10.62 -11.78
N VAL A 108 10.66 -9.43 -12.31
CA VAL A 108 10.05 -8.33 -11.51
C VAL A 108 8.87 -7.75 -12.29
N LEU A 109 7.74 -7.58 -11.61
CA LEU A 109 6.63 -6.75 -12.06
C LEU A 109 6.53 -5.53 -11.14
N THR A 110 6.78 -4.34 -11.67
CA THR A 110 6.46 -3.08 -10.97
C THR A 110 5.35 -2.37 -11.72
N PHE A 111 4.36 -1.83 -11.00
CA PHE A 111 3.18 -1.23 -11.62
C PHE A 111 2.65 -0.07 -10.79
N ASP A 112 1.88 0.80 -11.44
CA ASP A 112 1.21 1.90 -10.78
C ASP A 112 -0.14 1.43 -10.23
N LEU A 113 -0.36 1.64 -8.92
CA LEU A 113 -1.67 1.48 -8.30
C LEU A 113 -2.71 2.43 -8.94
N ARG A 114 -3.99 2.13 -8.77
CA ARG A 114 -5.10 3.00 -9.19
C ARG A 114 -4.88 4.46 -8.80
N GLY A 115 -5.17 5.38 -9.71
CA GLY A 115 -5.02 6.81 -9.45
C GLY A 115 -3.59 7.30 -9.33
N CYS A 116 -2.58 6.47 -9.60
CA CYS A 116 -1.16 6.80 -9.57
C CYS A 116 -0.52 6.66 -10.96
N GLY A 117 0.62 7.30 -11.18
CA GLY A 117 1.38 7.21 -12.41
C GLY A 117 0.52 7.25 -13.68
N GLU A 118 0.59 6.20 -14.49
CA GLU A 118 -0.16 6.06 -15.74
C GLU A 118 -1.38 5.12 -15.66
N SER A 119 -1.63 4.50 -14.49
CA SER A 119 -2.80 3.65 -14.28
C SER A 119 -4.09 4.44 -14.23
N GLU A 120 -5.19 3.82 -14.66
CA GLU A 120 -6.51 4.43 -14.59
C GLU A 120 -7.02 4.60 -13.15
N GLY A 121 -8.20 5.22 -13.02
CA GLY A 121 -8.79 5.57 -11.75
C GLY A 121 -8.35 6.95 -11.27
N ASP A 122 -9.01 7.42 -10.23
CA ASP A 122 -8.77 8.73 -9.63
C ASP A 122 -8.89 8.69 -8.09
N MET A 123 -9.10 7.48 -7.54
CA MET A 123 -9.32 7.26 -6.12
C MET A 123 -8.20 6.42 -5.52
N VAL A 124 -7.68 6.88 -4.38
CA VAL A 124 -6.77 6.15 -3.50
C VAL A 124 -7.48 5.92 -2.17
N SER A 125 -7.42 4.70 -1.64
CA SER A 125 -8.28 4.28 -0.54
C SER A 125 -7.54 3.69 0.67
N GLY A 126 -6.21 3.88 0.73
CA GLY A 126 -5.40 3.42 1.85
C GLY A 126 -5.21 1.90 1.92
N GLY A 127 -5.26 1.20 0.79
CA GLY A 127 -5.18 -0.26 0.70
C GLY A 127 -6.55 -0.94 0.55
N TYR A 128 -7.66 -0.22 0.77
CA TYR A 128 -9.00 -0.81 0.76
C TYR A 128 -9.43 -1.34 -0.62
N PHE A 129 -9.22 -0.55 -1.67
CA PHE A 129 -9.46 -0.98 -3.05
C PHE A 129 -8.16 -1.37 -3.77
N GLU A 130 -7.01 -0.84 -3.36
CA GLU A 130 -5.71 -1.13 -3.98
C GLU A 130 -5.35 -2.62 -3.90
N LYS A 131 -5.87 -3.38 -2.92
CA LYS A 131 -5.70 -4.83 -2.87
C LYS A 131 -6.17 -5.53 -4.15
N ARG A 132 -7.23 -5.01 -4.80
CA ARG A 132 -7.73 -5.53 -6.08
C ARG A 132 -6.76 -5.26 -7.24
N ASP A 133 -5.94 -4.22 -7.13
CA ASP A 133 -4.91 -3.93 -8.12
C ASP A 133 -3.78 -4.95 -8.02
N LEU A 134 -3.38 -5.31 -6.81
CA LEU A 134 -2.42 -6.37 -6.56
C LEU A 134 -2.97 -7.74 -6.98
N GLU A 135 -4.22 -8.06 -6.64
CA GLU A 135 -4.91 -9.28 -7.12
C GLU A 135 -4.93 -9.33 -8.66
N GLY A 136 -5.15 -8.20 -9.34
CA GLY A 136 -5.07 -8.09 -10.79
C GLY A 136 -3.65 -8.34 -11.32
N ALA A 137 -2.62 -7.83 -10.64
CA ALA A 137 -1.23 -8.07 -11.00
C ALA A 137 -0.84 -9.55 -10.83
N VAL A 138 -1.28 -10.19 -9.75
CA VAL A 138 -1.08 -11.64 -9.50
C VAL A 138 -1.79 -12.47 -10.57
N ALA A 139 -3.07 -12.18 -10.87
CA ALA A 139 -3.82 -12.87 -11.91
C ALA A 139 -3.14 -12.76 -13.29
N TYR A 140 -2.63 -11.56 -13.64
CA TYR A 140 -1.86 -11.34 -14.87
C TYR A 140 -0.60 -12.22 -14.92
N LEU A 141 0.12 -12.36 -13.82
CA LEU A 141 1.31 -13.22 -13.76
C LEU A 141 0.96 -14.71 -13.85
N LYS A 142 -0.13 -15.13 -13.23
CA LYS A 142 -0.67 -16.50 -13.36
C LYS A 142 -1.02 -16.83 -14.82
N GLU A 143 -1.64 -15.90 -15.55
CA GLU A 143 -1.91 -16.06 -16.99
C GLU A 143 -0.64 -16.16 -17.83
N ARG A 144 0.47 -15.57 -17.37
CA ARG A 144 1.81 -15.70 -17.99
C ARG A 144 2.54 -17.00 -17.59
N GLY A 145 1.97 -17.80 -16.70
CA GLY A 145 2.49 -19.11 -16.28
C GLY A 145 3.42 -19.08 -15.07
N PHE A 146 3.42 -17.98 -14.29
CA PHE A 146 4.16 -17.91 -13.03
C PHE A 146 3.34 -18.53 -11.90
N ASP A 147 3.94 -19.47 -11.18
CA ASP A 147 3.35 -20.15 -10.02
C ASP A 147 4.08 -19.86 -8.70
N ARG A 148 5.18 -19.06 -8.74
CA ARG A 148 6.01 -18.71 -7.59
C ARG A 148 6.08 -17.19 -7.50
N ILE A 149 5.14 -16.58 -6.75
CA ILE A 149 4.91 -15.14 -6.73
C ILE A 149 5.18 -14.58 -5.35
N GLY A 150 6.24 -13.76 -5.22
CA GLY A 150 6.49 -12.93 -4.05
C GLY A 150 5.96 -11.52 -4.23
N VAL A 151 5.70 -10.83 -3.13
CA VAL A 151 5.31 -9.42 -3.14
C VAL A 151 6.22 -8.60 -2.25
N LEU A 152 6.78 -7.50 -2.77
CA LEU A 152 7.51 -6.49 -2.03
C LEU A 152 6.72 -5.19 -2.05
N GLY A 153 6.15 -4.82 -0.91
CA GLY A 153 5.34 -3.60 -0.80
C GLY A 153 5.98 -2.54 0.10
N PHE A 154 5.82 -1.27 -0.28
CA PHE A 154 6.31 -0.11 0.46
C PHE A 154 5.15 0.71 1.01
N SER A 155 5.12 1.01 2.32
CA SER A 155 4.12 1.86 2.95
C SER A 155 2.68 1.44 2.59
N LEU A 156 1.95 2.21 1.77
CA LEU A 156 0.64 1.82 1.24
C LEU A 156 0.69 0.48 0.50
N GLY A 157 1.73 0.24 -0.30
CA GLY A 157 1.94 -1.04 -0.98
C GLY A 157 2.11 -2.21 -0.02
N ALA A 158 2.82 -2.00 1.10
CA ALA A 158 2.96 -3.00 2.15
C ALA A 158 1.63 -3.32 2.84
N VAL A 159 0.84 -2.29 3.15
CA VAL A 159 -0.53 -2.45 3.68
C VAL A 159 -1.42 -3.20 2.68
N THR A 160 -1.36 -2.80 1.41
CA THR A 160 -2.09 -3.45 0.31
C THR A 160 -1.77 -4.95 0.24
N SER A 161 -0.49 -5.31 0.34
CA SER A 161 -0.03 -6.71 0.30
C SER A 161 -0.55 -7.52 1.50
N LEU A 162 -0.49 -6.96 2.71
CA LEU A 162 -1.01 -7.62 3.93
C LEU A 162 -2.54 -7.75 3.94
N LEU A 163 -3.25 -6.91 3.19
CA LEU A 163 -4.72 -7.01 3.06
C LEU A 163 -5.15 -7.95 1.92
N ALA A 164 -4.36 -8.04 0.84
CA ALA A 164 -4.64 -8.91 -0.30
C ALA A 164 -4.30 -10.37 -0.01
N ALA A 165 -3.15 -10.65 0.57
CA ALA A 165 -2.64 -12.01 0.75
C ALA A 165 -3.57 -12.99 1.47
N PRO A 166 -4.34 -12.63 2.50
CA PRO A 166 -5.33 -13.54 3.09
C PRO A 166 -6.44 -13.96 2.12
N GLU A 167 -6.72 -13.14 1.12
CA GLU A 167 -7.81 -13.34 0.14
C GLU A 167 -7.28 -13.94 -1.18
N ASP A 168 -5.97 -13.80 -1.45
CA ASP A 168 -5.30 -14.33 -2.65
C ASP A 168 -4.25 -15.39 -2.28
N PRO A 169 -4.53 -16.69 -2.48
CA PRO A 169 -3.62 -17.78 -2.16
C PRO A 169 -2.44 -17.92 -3.13
N ASP A 170 -2.46 -17.24 -4.28
CA ASP A 170 -1.38 -17.27 -5.27
C ASP A 170 -0.20 -16.33 -4.90
N ILE A 171 -0.29 -15.60 -3.79
CA ILE A 171 0.83 -14.86 -3.20
C ILE A 171 1.57 -15.79 -2.23
N ASP A 172 2.80 -16.20 -2.53
CA ASP A 172 3.56 -17.19 -1.75
C ASP A 172 4.36 -16.59 -0.59
N ALA A 173 4.84 -15.35 -0.73
CA ALA A 173 5.66 -14.68 0.29
C ALA A 173 5.53 -13.16 0.20
N ILE A 174 5.68 -12.46 1.33
CA ILE A 174 5.53 -11.00 1.39
C ILE A 174 6.71 -10.37 2.11
N VAL A 175 7.30 -9.35 1.50
CA VAL A 175 8.15 -8.35 2.18
C VAL A 175 7.31 -7.09 2.38
N SER A 176 7.11 -6.71 3.64
CA SER A 176 6.29 -5.56 4.06
C SER A 176 7.17 -4.47 4.65
N ASP A 177 7.54 -3.48 3.84
CA ASP A 177 8.40 -2.37 4.27
C ASP A 177 7.56 -1.16 4.71
N SER A 178 7.75 -0.72 5.95
CA SER A 178 7.16 0.49 6.55
C SER A 178 5.62 0.50 6.60
N SER A 179 5.00 -0.65 6.85
CA SER A 179 3.54 -0.79 6.93
C SER A 179 2.99 -0.34 8.28
N PHE A 180 1.76 0.14 8.31
CA PHE A 180 1.02 0.32 9.57
C PHE A 180 0.20 -0.92 9.95
N ALA A 181 -0.02 -1.10 11.25
CA ALA A 181 -0.82 -2.21 11.78
C ALA A 181 -2.33 -1.90 11.75
N ASP A 182 -2.72 -0.67 12.06
CA ASP A 182 -4.11 -0.20 12.12
C ASP A 182 -4.17 1.26 11.70
N LEU A 183 -4.92 1.57 10.66
CA LEU A 183 -5.07 2.95 10.16
C LEU A 183 -5.70 3.89 11.20
N ASN A 184 -6.54 3.36 12.10
CA ASN A 184 -7.17 4.17 13.13
C ASN A 184 -6.15 4.78 14.11
N ASP A 185 -5.01 4.11 14.31
CA ASP A 185 -3.95 4.58 15.22
C ASP A 185 -3.23 5.82 14.64
N ILE A 186 -3.21 5.97 13.33
CA ILE A 186 -2.64 7.11 12.61
C ILE A 186 -3.69 8.20 12.41
N MET A 187 -4.88 7.85 11.95
CA MET A 187 -5.92 8.83 11.60
C MET A 187 -6.43 9.64 12.79
N LYS A 188 -6.61 9.01 13.96
CA LYS A 188 -7.17 9.72 15.12
C LYS A 188 -6.27 10.83 15.66
N PRO A 189 -4.97 10.57 15.91
CA PRO A 189 -4.02 11.61 16.28
C PRO A 189 -3.92 12.73 15.23
N GLU A 190 -3.82 12.35 13.95
CA GLU A 190 -3.69 13.27 12.84
C GLU A 190 -4.92 14.17 12.69
N PHE A 191 -6.13 13.62 12.79
CA PHE A 191 -7.37 14.39 12.79
C PHE A 191 -7.39 15.45 13.89
N HIS A 192 -7.02 15.07 15.12
CA HIS A 192 -6.96 16.01 16.23
C HIS A 192 -5.86 17.06 16.03
N ALA A 193 -4.68 16.65 15.57
CA ALA A 193 -3.55 17.54 15.32
C ALA A 193 -3.90 18.65 14.30
N ARG A 194 -4.56 18.27 13.21
CA ARG A 194 -4.93 19.18 12.11
C ARG A 194 -6.15 20.05 12.41
N THR A 195 -7.20 19.46 12.99
CA THR A 195 -8.50 20.14 13.13
C THR A 195 -8.71 20.79 14.50
N LYS A 196 -7.97 20.35 15.53
CA LYS A 196 -8.22 20.63 16.95
C LYS A 196 -9.62 20.20 17.42
N ALA A 197 -10.38 19.49 16.59
CA ALA A 197 -11.71 19.02 16.91
C ALA A 197 -11.65 17.78 17.84
N PRO A 198 -12.65 17.61 18.73
CA PRO A 198 -12.79 16.39 19.49
C PRO A 198 -12.94 15.16 18.62
N GLY A 199 -12.27 14.05 18.99
CA GLY A 199 -12.20 12.84 18.19
C GLY A 199 -13.57 12.17 17.86
N PHE A 200 -14.62 12.48 18.64
CA PHE A 200 -15.96 11.95 18.34
C PHE A 200 -16.57 12.47 17.02
N PHE A 201 -16.06 13.58 16.47
CA PHE A 201 -16.47 14.06 15.15
C PHE A 201 -15.92 13.20 14.01
N LEU A 202 -14.84 12.47 14.23
CA LEU A 202 -14.24 11.63 13.18
C LEU A 202 -15.19 10.49 12.74
N THR A 203 -15.84 9.83 13.68
CA THR A 203 -16.72 8.68 13.38
C THR A 203 -17.85 9.02 12.39
N PRO A 204 -18.68 10.05 12.59
CA PRO A 204 -19.72 10.40 11.61
C PRO A 204 -19.13 10.91 10.28
N ILE A 205 -17.95 11.54 10.28
CA ILE A 205 -17.26 11.92 9.05
C ILE A 205 -16.88 10.66 8.25
N LEU A 206 -16.24 9.68 8.88
CA LEU A 206 -15.86 8.44 8.23
C LEU A 206 -17.05 7.64 7.71
N LEU A 207 -18.17 7.67 8.46
CA LEU A 207 -19.41 7.06 8.00
C LEU A 207 -19.95 7.74 6.72
N LEU A 208 -19.91 9.05 6.66
CA LEU A 208 -20.33 9.79 5.45
C LEU A 208 -19.37 9.49 4.28
N ILE A 209 -18.07 9.43 4.52
CA ILE A 209 -17.08 9.04 3.50
C ILE A 209 -17.39 7.63 2.98
N LYS A 210 -17.67 6.68 3.85
CA LYS A 210 -18.07 5.32 3.46
C LYS A 210 -19.32 5.31 2.57
N VAL A 211 -20.34 6.11 2.91
CA VAL A 211 -21.58 6.21 2.11
C VAL A 211 -21.32 6.90 0.76
N MET A 212 -20.48 7.92 0.72
CA MET A 212 -20.27 8.73 -0.49
C MET A 212 -19.23 8.13 -1.45
N TYR A 213 -18.18 7.50 -0.91
CA TYR A 213 -17.02 7.03 -1.68
C TYR A 213 -16.81 5.50 -1.60
N GLY A 214 -17.59 4.79 -0.78
CA GLY A 214 -17.49 3.34 -0.62
C GLY A 214 -16.30 2.87 0.23
N VAL A 215 -15.45 3.77 0.74
CA VAL A 215 -14.23 3.43 1.49
C VAL A 215 -14.54 3.30 2.97
N ASP A 216 -14.28 2.14 3.54
CA ASP A 216 -14.38 1.87 4.98
C ASP A 216 -13.02 2.01 5.66
N PHE A 217 -12.55 3.24 5.87
CA PHE A 217 -11.26 3.50 6.50
C PHE A 217 -11.05 2.77 7.84
N PRO A 218 -12.05 2.69 8.75
CA PRO A 218 -11.92 1.90 9.98
C PRO A 218 -11.68 0.40 9.77
N ALA A 219 -11.98 -0.15 8.61
CA ALA A 219 -11.75 -1.56 8.29
C ALA A 219 -10.32 -1.84 7.79
N ILE A 220 -9.52 -0.79 7.52
CA ILE A 220 -8.14 -0.93 7.07
C ILE A 220 -7.25 -1.24 8.29
N ARG A 221 -7.14 -2.54 8.59
CA ARG A 221 -6.47 -3.05 9.77
C ARG A 221 -5.67 -4.31 9.45
N PRO A 222 -4.47 -4.19 8.87
CA PRO A 222 -3.61 -5.34 8.57
C PRO A 222 -3.40 -6.26 9.77
N ILE A 223 -3.28 -5.70 10.98
CA ILE A 223 -3.12 -6.48 12.23
C ILE A 223 -4.25 -7.50 12.48
N GLY A 224 -5.44 -7.25 11.96
CA GLY A 224 -6.57 -8.17 12.10
C GLY A 224 -6.62 -9.25 11.00
N LYS A 225 -5.64 -9.25 10.09
CA LYS A 225 -5.59 -10.13 8.92
C LYS A 225 -4.27 -10.88 8.77
N VAL A 226 -3.19 -10.37 9.38
CA VAL A 226 -1.84 -10.89 9.17
C VAL A 226 -1.69 -12.36 9.58
N ALA A 227 -2.36 -12.82 10.63
CA ALA A 227 -2.35 -14.23 11.03
C ALA A 227 -3.01 -15.17 10.00
N ASP A 228 -3.96 -14.66 9.21
CA ASP A 228 -4.63 -15.43 8.15
C ASP A 228 -3.71 -15.69 6.93
N ILE A 229 -2.51 -15.09 6.89
CA ILE A 229 -1.51 -15.30 5.82
C ILE A 229 -0.81 -16.65 5.98
N ALA A 230 -0.62 -17.11 7.22
CA ALA A 230 0.04 -18.39 7.48
C ALA A 230 -0.57 -19.56 6.66
N PRO A 231 0.23 -20.51 6.15
CA PRO A 231 1.65 -20.74 6.48
C PRO A 231 2.66 -19.98 5.61
N ARG A 232 2.23 -19.01 4.81
CA ARG A 232 3.09 -18.23 3.91
C ARG A 232 3.86 -17.20 4.73
N PRO A 233 5.20 -17.07 4.53
CA PRO A 233 6.03 -16.21 5.37
C PRO A 233 5.87 -14.73 5.02
N VAL A 234 6.03 -13.89 6.04
CA VAL A 234 6.07 -12.43 5.93
C VAL A 234 7.37 -11.90 6.52
N PHE A 235 8.10 -11.08 5.78
CA PHE A 235 9.25 -10.35 6.26
C PHE A 235 8.88 -8.89 6.49
N PHE A 236 8.85 -8.46 7.73
CA PHE A 236 8.58 -7.08 8.12
C PHE A 236 9.87 -6.29 8.20
N ILE A 237 9.97 -5.20 7.43
CA ILE A 237 11.08 -4.25 7.45
C ILE A 237 10.56 -2.90 7.92
N HIS A 238 11.29 -2.21 8.81
CA HIS A 238 10.86 -0.89 9.29
C HIS A 238 12.03 -0.05 9.78
N GLY A 239 12.05 1.23 9.41
CA GLY A 239 13.02 2.18 9.92
C GLY A 239 12.76 2.57 11.38
N GLU A 240 13.79 2.55 12.23
CA GLU A 240 13.66 2.95 13.65
C GLU A 240 13.41 4.46 13.83
N ALA A 241 13.84 5.27 12.85
CA ALA A 241 13.62 6.73 12.83
C ALA A 241 12.41 7.14 11.97
N ASP A 242 11.47 6.22 11.69
CA ASP A 242 10.25 6.52 10.95
C ASP A 242 9.30 7.40 11.79
N GLU A 243 9.21 8.67 11.42
CA GLU A 243 8.32 9.66 12.05
C GLU A 243 6.90 9.64 11.44
N THR A 244 6.71 9.01 10.28
CA THR A 244 5.42 8.88 9.60
C THR A 244 4.59 7.73 10.19
N ILE A 245 5.21 6.55 10.26
CA ILE A 245 4.63 5.34 10.84
C ILE A 245 5.63 4.79 11.87
N PRO A 246 5.37 4.94 13.17
CA PRO A 246 6.29 4.46 14.19
C PRO A 246 6.61 2.97 14.07
N VAL A 247 7.87 2.58 14.30
CA VAL A 247 8.37 1.19 14.23
C VAL A 247 7.56 0.19 15.05
N ALA A 248 6.87 0.64 16.10
CA ALA A 248 5.96 -0.16 16.90
C ALA A 248 4.84 -0.83 16.08
N HIS A 249 4.50 -0.28 14.90
CA HIS A 249 3.53 -0.92 14.01
C HIS A 249 4.05 -2.23 13.42
N ALA A 250 5.31 -2.26 12.96
CA ALA A 250 5.93 -3.49 12.45
C ALA A 250 6.09 -4.54 13.56
N GLN A 251 6.49 -4.13 14.77
CA GLN A 251 6.58 -5.02 15.94
C GLN A 251 5.22 -5.68 16.24
N ARG A 252 4.15 -4.89 16.26
CA ARG A 252 2.79 -5.40 16.49
C ARG A 252 2.30 -6.32 15.38
N LEU A 253 2.65 -6.06 14.13
CA LEU A 253 2.32 -6.93 13.00
C LEU A 253 3.04 -8.26 13.11
N TYR A 254 4.34 -8.23 13.38
CA TYR A 254 5.15 -9.42 13.58
C TYR A 254 4.65 -10.28 14.77
N GLU A 255 4.31 -9.65 15.90
CA GLU A 255 3.73 -10.33 17.06
C GLU A 255 2.34 -10.93 16.78
N ALA A 256 1.59 -10.37 15.85
CA ALA A 256 0.26 -10.84 15.47
C ALA A 256 0.29 -11.89 14.33
N ALA A 257 1.36 -11.95 13.57
CA ALA A 257 1.60 -13.00 12.57
C ALA A 257 1.85 -14.33 13.31
N ASP A 258 1.40 -15.44 12.76
CA ASP A 258 1.43 -16.76 13.45
C ASP A 258 2.17 -17.79 12.57
N ASN A 259 3.34 -17.41 12.05
CA ASN A 259 4.18 -18.31 11.27
C ASN A 259 5.64 -18.25 11.79
N PRO A 260 6.26 -19.39 12.17
CA PRO A 260 7.64 -19.41 12.63
C PRO A 260 8.68 -19.01 11.56
N ALA A 261 8.27 -18.91 10.31
CA ALA A 261 9.10 -18.42 9.21
C ALA A 261 8.99 -16.90 8.99
N ASP A 262 8.16 -16.19 9.78
CA ASP A 262 8.08 -14.73 9.72
C ASP A 262 9.36 -14.09 10.28
N GLU A 263 9.75 -12.97 9.68
CA GLU A 263 10.93 -12.22 10.06
C GLU A 263 10.60 -10.76 10.38
N LEU A 264 11.37 -10.16 11.29
CA LEU A 264 11.33 -8.73 11.58
C LEU A 264 12.74 -8.15 11.55
N TRP A 265 12.93 -7.11 10.73
CA TRP A 265 14.15 -6.32 10.70
C TRP A 265 13.85 -4.84 10.93
N THR A 266 14.31 -4.30 12.04
CA THR A 266 14.26 -2.86 12.30
C THR A 266 15.60 -2.24 11.91
N VAL A 267 15.56 -1.18 11.10
CA VAL A 267 16.75 -0.57 10.50
C VAL A 267 17.14 0.68 11.28
N PRO A 268 18.27 0.66 12.03
CA PRO A 268 18.69 1.82 12.80
C PRO A 268 18.92 3.06 11.93
N GLY A 269 18.33 4.19 12.32
CA GLY A 269 18.49 5.46 11.64
C GLY A 269 17.71 5.63 10.34
N ALA A 270 17.09 4.59 9.81
CA ALA A 270 16.24 4.69 8.63
C ALA A 270 14.91 5.41 8.96
N GLY A 271 14.51 6.34 8.11
CA GLY A 271 13.20 6.97 8.11
C GLY A 271 12.15 6.13 7.38
N HIS A 272 11.01 6.74 7.07
CA HIS A 272 9.89 6.08 6.37
C HIS A 272 10.31 5.60 4.97
N THR A 273 10.20 4.29 4.70
CA THR A 273 10.65 3.62 3.45
C THR A 273 12.12 3.86 3.06
N GLN A 274 12.97 4.17 4.04
CA GLN A 274 14.39 4.47 3.81
C GLN A 274 15.31 3.31 4.19
N ALA A 275 14.79 2.12 4.42
CA ALA A 275 15.60 0.96 4.78
C ALA A 275 16.63 0.63 3.69
N TYR A 276 16.23 0.61 2.41
CA TYR A 276 17.14 0.43 1.28
C TYR A 276 18.21 1.53 1.21
N ASN A 277 17.80 2.80 1.25
CA ASN A 277 18.75 3.93 1.15
C ASN A 277 19.74 4.00 2.32
N THR A 278 19.40 3.41 3.47
CA THR A 278 20.29 3.36 4.65
C THR A 278 21.38 2.28 4.50
N GLY A 279 21.07 1.16 3.84
CA GLY A 279 22.00 0.05 3.64
C GLY A 279 21.61 -0.80 2.43
N PRO A 280 21.89 -0.33 1.19
CA PRO A 280 21.42 -0.98 -0.03
C PRO A 280 21.83 -2.45 -0.17
N GLU A 281 23.10 -2.73 0.14
CA GLU A 281 23.66 -4.09 0.04
C GLU A 281 22.97 -5.05 1.04
N GLU A 282 22.87 -4.65 2.32
CA GLU A 282 22.23 -5.46 3.34
C GLU A 282 20.73 -5.66 3.06
N TYR A 283 20.05 -4.61 2.55
CA TYR A 283 18.65 -4.69 2.17
C TYR A 283 18.43 -5.75 1.09
N LEU A 284 19.17 -5.68 0.00
CA LEU A 284 19.08 -6.63 -1.10
C LEU A 284 19.47 -8.05 -0.67
N GLU A 285 20.54 -8.21 0.12
CA GLU A 285 20.94 -9.51 0.65
C GLU A 285 19.80 -10.16 1.45
N ARG A 286 19.19 -9.43 2.39
CA ARG A 286 18.11 -9.95 3.23
C ARG A 286 16.84 -10.26 2.44
N VAL A 287 16.43 -9.35 1.57
CA VAL A 287 15.20 -9.51 0.77
C VAL A 287 15.34 -10.68 -0.22
N THR A 288 16.50 -10.80 -0.89
CA THR A 288 16.75 -11.93 -1.80
C THR A 288 16.84 -13.24 -1.06
N ALA A 289 17.54 -13.30 0.09
CA ALA A 289 17.63 -14.52 0.90
C ALA A 289 16.25 -14.98 1.39
N PHE A 290 15.39 -14.05 1.80
CA PHE A 290 14.02 -14.35 2.22
C PHE A 290 13.20 -14.94 1.06
N PHE A 291 13.23 -14.32 -0.12
CA PHE A 291 12.50 -14.85 -1.28
C PHE A 291 13.10 -16.15 -1.81
N ASP A 292 14.42 -16.34 -1.76
CA ASP A 292 15.06 -17.61 -2.13
C ASP A 292 14.62 -18.79 -1.25
N ALA A 293 14.36 -18.51 0.03
CA ALA A 293 13.87 -19.53 0.97
C ALA A 293 12.36 -19.81 0.85
N ALA A 294 11.59 -18.84 0.35
CA ALA A 294 10.14 -18.90 0.33
C ALA A 294 9.57 -19.31 -1.04
N LEU A 295 10.27 -19.00 -2.12
CA LEU A 295 9.92 -19.27 -3.51
C LEU A 295 10.85 -20.35 -4.12
#